data_60894dc5bc30b982b70c73cca6f320c6
#
_entry.id   60894dc5bc30b982b70c73cca6f320c6
#
_cell.length_a   1.000
_cell.length_b   1.000
_cell.length_c   1.000
_cell.angle_alpha   90.00
_cell.angle_beta   90.00
_cell.angle_gamma   90.00
#
_symmetry.space_group_name_H-M   'P 1'
#
loop_
_entity.id
_entity.type
_entity.pdbx_description
1 polymer ?
#
loop_
_entity_poly.entity_id
_entity_poly.type
_entity_poly.pdbx_seq_one_letter_code
_entity_poly.pdbx_strand_id
1 'polypeptide(L)'
;MPVIRTTEKPLGEGNRPDWCKVTSAGIFRVPAANGWFDLHYHDCDEYWLIYKGKAKVMSEGCEYYVKPGDIVCMQTGVEHDVLEVYEDLEAFWFEDATPPGGRTGHLHRDPSKAKKHPVPAKPLPADFPQ
;
A
#
# COMPACT_ATOMS: atom_id res chain seq x y z
N MET A 1 -18.01 11.16 13.91
CA MET A 1 -17.92 9.70 14.18
C MET A 1 -16.47 9.30 14.34
N PRO A 2 -16.09 8.70 15.47
CA PRO A 2 -14.71 8.24 15.66
C PRO A 2 -14.40 6.89 14.99
N VAL A 3 -15.38 6.25 14.38
CA VAL A 3 -15.21 4.95 13.71
C VAL A 3 -15.48 5.11 12.23
N ILE A 4 -14.45 4.84 11.41
CA ILE A 4 -14.56 4.84 9.96
C ILE A 4 -14.57 3.39 9.49
N ARG A 5 -15.61 3.00 8.75
CA ARG A 5 -15.74 1.66 8.19
C ARG A 5 -15.13 1.62 6.78
N THR A 6 -13.84 1.32 6.74
CA THR A 6 -13.09 1.36 5.48
C THR A 6 -13.54 0.30 4.45
N THR A 7 -14.30 -0.70 4.89
CA THR A 7 -14.95 -1.66 3.97
C THR A 7 -16.12 -1.04 3.21
N GLU A 8 -16.69 0.05 3.75
CA GLU A 8 -17.79 0.78 3.10
C GLU A 8 -17.26 1.97 2.31
N LYS A 9 -16.34 2.74 2.92
CA LYS A 9 -15.74 3.92 2.29
C LYS A 9 -14.38 4.23 2.91
N PRO A 10 -13.33 4.46 2.13
CA PRO A 10 -12.05 4.88 2.67
C PRO A 10 -12.17 6.17 3.49
N LEU A 11 -11.29 6.31 4.48
CA LEU A 11 -11.12 7.56 5.21
C LEU A 11 -10.55 8.61 4.25
N GLY A 12 -11.13 9.77 4.26
CA GLY A 12 -10.72 10.89 3.41
C GLY A 12 -11.36 12.18 3.86
N GLU A 13 -11.22 13.23 3.07
CA GLU A 13 -11.71 14.57 3.41
C GLU A 13 -13.20 14.62 3.77
N GLY A 14 -14.02 13.80 3.13
CA GLY A 14 -15.46 13.83 3.32
C GLY A 14 -15.96 13.18 4.60
N ASN A 15 -15.13 12.41 5.31
CA ASN A 15 -15.56 11.64 6.48
C ASN A 15 -14.58 11.63 7.64
N ARG A 16 -13.37 12.18 7.49
CA ARG A 16 -12.41 12.20 8.61
C ARG A 16 -12.77 13.29 9.63
N PRO A 17 -12.55 13.02 10.93
CA PRO A 17 -12.65 14.07 11.93
C PRO A 17 -11.61 15.18 11.71
N ASP A 18 -11.95 16.42 12.04
CA ASP A 18 -11.08 17.58 11.81
C ASP A 18 -9.71 17.47 12.50
N TRP A 19 -9.66 16.83 13.65
CA TRP A 19 -8.43 16.63 14.44
C TRP A 19 -7.59 15.46 13.93
N CYS A 20 -8.10 14.63 13.03
CA CYS A 20 -7.44 13.42 12.58
C CYS A 20 -6.27 13.76 11.65
N LYS A 21 -5.07 13.33 12.03
CA LYS A 21 -3.85 13.57 11.24
C LYS A 21 -3.69 12.61 10.07
N VAL A 22 -4.36 11.46 10.12
CA VAL A 22 -4.45 10.57 8.96
C VAL A 22 -5.38 11.22 7.95
N THR A 23 -4.87 11.55 6.78
CA THR A 23 -5.62 12.30 5.76
C THR A 23 -6.37 11.38 4.81
N SER A 24 -5.86 10.16 4.62
CA SER A 24 -6.48 9.14 3.78
C SER A 24 -6.08 7.76 4.29
N ALA A 25 -7.00 6.83 4.30
CA ALA A 25 -6.73 5.46 4.71
C ALA A 25 -7.78 4.51 4.13
N GLY A 26 -7.38 3.29 3.84
CA GLY A 26 -8.28 2.27 3.31
C GLY A 26 -7.63 0.90 3.32
N ILE A 27 -8.26 -0.03 2.63
CA ILE A 27 -7.77 -1.40 2.49
C ILE A 27 -7.40 -1.63 1.02
N PHE A 28 -6.27 -2.29 0.79
CA PHE A 28 -5.96 -2.86 -0.52
C PHE A 28 -5.72 -4.35 -0.40
N ARG A 29 -5.95 -5.04 -1.50
CA ARG A 29 -5.79 -6.48 -1.63
C ARG A 29 -5.00 -6.80 -2.88
N VAL A 30 -4.07 -7.76 -2.74
CA VAL A 30 -3.39 -8.38 -3.88
C VAL A 30 -3.57 -9.89 -3.72
N PRO A 31 -4.58 -10.47 -4.38
CA PRO A 31 -4.81 -11.90 -4.28
C PRO A 31 -3.72 -12.68 -5.02
N ALA A 32 -3.48 -13.92 -4.61
CA ALA A 32 -2.56 -14.81 -5.30
C ALA A 32 -3.06 -15.12 -6.73
N ALA A 33 -4.39 -15.25 -6.89
CA ALA A 33 -4.99 -15.46 -8.22
C ALA A 33 -5.32 -14.11 -8.86
N ASN A 34 -4.62 -13.79 -9.96
CA ASN A 34 -4.84 -12.57 -10.74
C ASN A 34 -4.63 -11.27 -9.95
N GLY A 35 -3.59 -11.22 -9.13
CA GLY A 35 -3.19 -10.01 -8.43
C GLY A 35 -2.53 -9.01 -9.38
N TRP A 36 -2.79 -7.72 -9.16
CA TRP A 36 -2.25 -6.61 -9.93
C TRP A 36 -1.83 -5.48 -8.99
N PHE A 37 -0.76 -4.80 -9.34
CA PHE A 37 -0.27 -3.62 -8.63
C PHE A 37 0.48 -2.73 -9.61
N ASP A 38 0.79 -1.49 -9.21
CA ASP A 38 1.59 -0.58 -10.02
C ASP A 38 2.77 -0.01 -9.22
N LEU A 39 3.91 0.07 -9.86
CA LEU A 39 5.06 0.80 -9.32
C LEU A 39 4.73 2.29 -9.29
N HIS A 40 4.69 2.89 -8.11
CA HIS A 40 4.30 4.29 -7.97
C HIS A 40 4.92 4.93 -6.73
N TYR A 41 4.74 6.23 -6.60
CA TYR A 41 5.05 7.01 -5.40
C TYR A 41 3.91 7.98 -5.11
N HIS A 42 3.95 8.60 -3.95
CA HIS A 42 3.00 9.62 -3.54
C HIS A 42 3.70 10.93 -3.19
N ASP A 43 2.95 12.01 -3.19
CA ASP A 43 3.36 13.33 -2.70
C ASP A 43 3.05 13.51 -1.20
N CYS A 44 2.90 12.41 -0.48
CA CYS A 44 2.71 12.33 0.97
C CYS A 44 3.39 11.06 1.49
N ASP A 45 3.62 11.00 2.81
CA ASP A 45 4.11 9.78 3.45
C ASP A 45 2.99 8.76 3.51
N GLU A 46 3.33 7.48 3.31
CA GLU A 46 2.38 6.37 3.34
C GLU A 46 2.89 5.24 4.19
N TYR A 47 1.96 4.53 4.82
CA TYR A 47 2.25 3.37 5.67
C TYR A 47 1.31 2.25 5.29
N TRP A 48 1.84 1.03 5.17
CA TRP A 48 1.02 -0.17 5.02
C TRP A 48 1.07 -0.98 6.31
N LEU A 49 -0.08 -1.30 6.84
CA LEU A 49 -0.22 -2.24 7.95
C LEU A 49 -0.72 -3.57 7.38
N ILE A 50 0.17 -4.56 7.33
CA ILE A 50 -0.15 -5.88 6.81
C ILE A 50 -0.95 -6.65 7.86
N TYR A 51 -2.16 -7.08 7.52
CA TYR A 51 -2.97 -7.84 8.45
C TYR A 51 -3.32 -9.26 7.96
N LYS A 52 -3.08 -9.56 6.67
CA LYS A 52 -3.33 -10.89 6.09
C LYS A 52 -2.37 -11.18 4.96
N GLY A 53 -1.92 -12.43 4.86
CA GLY A 53 -1.13 -12.91 3.74
C GLY A 53 0.36 -12.68 3.89
N LYS A 54 1.11 -13.10 2.87
CA LYS A 54 2.57 -13.01 2.80
C LYS A 54 2.98 -12.60 1.39
N ALA A 55 3.94 -11.70 1.29
CA ALA A 55 4.35 -11.13 0.02
C ALA A 55 5.80 -10.67 0.04
N LYS A 56 6.32 -10.34 -1.13
CA LYS A 56 7.54 -9.53 -1.29
C LYS A 56 7.14 -8.18 -1.84
N VAL A 57 7.58 -7.13 -1.18
CA VAL A 57 7.33 -5.75 -1.58
C VAL A 57 8.65 -5.02 -1.83
N MET A 58 8.59 -3.90 -2.53
CA MET A 58 9.74 -3.04 -2.79
C MET A 58 9.45 -1.64 -2.26
N SER A 59 10.43 -1.05 -1.61
CA SER A 59 10.43 0.36 -1.22
C SER A 59 11.85 0.89 -1.27
N GLU A 60 12.04 2.06 -1.85
CA GLU A 60 13.37 2.71 -2.01
C GLU A 60 14.40 1.82 -2.74
N GLY A 61 13.96 1.00 -3.69
CA GLY A 61 14.84 0.10 -4.41
C GLY A 61 15.29 -1.13 -3.62
N CYS A 62 14.80 -1.32 -2.41
CA CYS A 62 15.07 -2.50 -1.59
C CYS A 62 13.85 -3.40 -1.52
N GLU A 63 14.08 -4.71 -1.48
CA GLU A 63 13.04 -5.72 -1.41
C GLU A 63 12.90 -6.24 0.02
N TYR A 64 11.66 -6.48 0.44
CA TYR A 64 11.33 -6.94 1.78
C TYR A 64 10.27 -8.02 1.74
N TYR A 65 10.42 -9.06 2.54
CA TYR A 65 9.32 -9.97 2.86
C TYR A 65 8.41 -9.33 3.90
N VAL A 66 7.11 -9.46 3.72
CA VAL A 66 6.10 -8.94 4.66
C VAL A 66 5.10 -10.02 5.05
N LYS A 67 4.64 -9.95 6.28
CA LYS A 67 3.66 -10.86 6.88
C LYS A 67 2.76 -10.10 7.86
N PRO A 68 1.67 -10.70 8.37
CA PRO A 68 0.78 -10.02 9.31
C PRO A 68 1.53 -9.47 10.54
N GLY A 69 1.24 -8.21 10.86
CA GLY A 69 1.90 -7.47 11.92
C GLY A 69 3.01 -6.54 11.46
N ASP A 70 3.43 -6.64 10.21
CA ASP A 70 4.46 -5.76 9.66
C ASP A 70 3.88 -4.41 9.23
N ILE A 71 4.66 -3.35 9.40
CA ILE A 71 4.37 -2.02 8.89
C ILE A 71 5.44 -1.65 7.86
N VAL A 72 5.01 -1.30 6.65
CA VAL A 72 5.90 -0.78 5.61
C VAL A 72 5.79 0.74 5.63
N CYS A 73 6.92 1.43 5.81
CA CYS A 73 6.96 2.88 5.88
C CYS A 73 7.55 3.43 4.58
N MET A 74 6.82 4.31 3.92
CA MET A 74 7.19 4.87 2.62
C MET A 74 7.15 6.40 2.70
N GLN A 75 8.33 7.01 2.60
CA GLN A 75 8.44 8.47 2.62
C GLN A 75 7.93 9.06 1.32
N THR A 76 7.46 10.31 1.38
CA THR A 76 7.10 11.11 0.21
C THR A 76 8.14 10.98 -0.91
N GLY A 77 7.69 10.70 -2.12
CA GLY A 77 8.54 10.58 -3.30
C GLY A 77 9.23 9.23 -3.49
N VAL A 78 9.06 8.30 -2.55
CA VAL A 78 9.69 6.98 -2.62
C VAL A 78 8.81 6.01 -3.42
N GLU A 79 9.37 5.45 -4.48
CA GLU A 79 8.68 4.43 -5.25
C GLU A 79 8.51 3.14 -4.44
N HIS A 80 7.36 2.52 -4.58
CA HIS A 80 7.04 1.26 -3.93
C HIS A 80 6.15 0.39 -4.83
N ASP A 81 6.20 -0.92 -4.57
CA ASP A 81 5.54 -1.92 -5.40
C ASP A 81 5.28 -3.20 -4.60
N VAL A 82 4.39 -4.03 -5.09
CA VAL A 82 4.22 -5.41 -4.64
C VAL A 82 4.77 -6.32 -5.73
N LEU A 83 5.80 -7.09 -5.42
CA LEU A 83 6.56 -7.86 -6.41
C LEU A 83 6.10 -9.30 -6.56
N GLU A 84 5.77 -9.96 -5.45
CA GLU A 84 5.35 -11.36 -5.41
C GLU A 84 4.36 -11.56 -4.28
N VAL A 85 3.41 -12.46 -4.47
CA VAL A 85 2.45 -12.87 -3.45
C VAL A 85 2.58 -14.36 -3.19
N TYR A 86 2.70 -14.73 -1.92
CA TYR A 86 2.80 -16.12 -1.48
C TYR A 86 1.50 -16.62 -0.86
N GLU A 87 0.74 -15.72 -0.23
CA GLU A 87 -0.62 -15.91 0.27
C GLU A 87 -1.38 -14.60 0.01
N ASP A 88 -2.69 -14.67 -0.22
CA ASP A 88 -3.53 -13.50 -0.49
C ASP A 88 -3.20 -12.35 0.47
N LEU A 89 -2.70 -11.24 -0.07
CA LEU A 89 -2.27 -10.09 0.70
C LEU A 89 -3.42 -9.14 0.95
N GLU A 90 -3.60 -8.74 2.21
CA GLU A 90 -4.51 -7.65 2.59
C GLU A 90 -3.81 -6.73 3.58
N ALA A 91 -3.93 -5.45 3.35
CA ALA A 91 -3.29 -4.43 4.17
C ALA A 91 -4.15 -3.17 4.25
N PHE A 92 -4.00 -2.46 5.37
CA PHE A 92 -4.41 -1.06 5.41
C PHE A 92 -3.32 -0.18 4.84
N TRP A 93 -3.69 0.84 4.09
CA TRP A 93 -2.82 1.95 3.74
C TRP A 93 -3.26 3.20 4.50
N PHE A 94 -2.28 3.98 4.96
CA PHE A 94 -2.51 5.25 5.68
C PHE A 94 -1.62 6.32 5.06
N GLU A 95 -2.16 7.52 4.90
CA GLU A 95 -1.41 8.70 4.47
C GLU A 95 -1.63 9.83 5.46
N ASP A 96 -0.58 10.52 5.87
CA ASP A 96 -0.60 11.47 6.98
C ASP A 96 -0.42 12.95 6.57
N ALA A 97 -0.09 13.20 5.34
CA ALA A 97 0.08 14.57 4.84
C ALA A 97 -0.75 14.77 3.59
N THR A 98 -1.35 15.95 3.50
CA THR A 98 -2.03 16.38 2.26
C THR A 98 -1.24 17.54 1.68
N PRO A 99 -0.67 17.39 0.49
CA PRO A 99 0.05 18.49 -0.16
C PRO A 99 -0.90 19.63 -0.53
N PRO A 100 -0.37 20.84 -0.78
CA PRO A 100 -1.17 21.96 -1.28
C PRO A 100 -1.94 21.55 -2.55
N GLY A 101 -3.25 21.80 -2.56
CA GLY A 101 -4.13 21.41 -3.68
C GLY A 101 -4.72 20.01 -3.55
N GLY A 102 -4.42 19.29 -2.44
CA GLY A 102 -4.92 17.94 -2.18
C GLY A 102 -3.97 16.85 -2.68
N ARG A 103 -4.29 15.60 -2.34
CA ARG A 103 -3.49 14.46 -2.77
C ARG A 103 -3.72 14.16 -4.25
N THR A 104 -2.67 13.77 -4.93
CA THR A 104 -2.71 13.47 -6.38
C THR A 104 -2.81 11.97 -6.70
N GLY A 105 -2.82 11.10 -5.69
CA GLY A 105 -2.92 9.65 -5.88
C GLY A 105 -1.60 9.02 -6.31
N HIS A 106 -1.68 8.03 -7.20
CA HIS A 106 -0.51 7.32 -7.70
C HIS A 106 0.24 8.18 -8.71
N LEU A 107 1.52 8.43 -8.47
CA LEU A 107 2.42 9.15 -9.35
C LEU A 107 3.46 8.17 -9.91
N HIS A 108 3.85 8.36 -11.15
CA HIS A 108 4.74 7.45 -11.86
C HIS A 108 5.91 8.22 -12.46
N ARG A 109 7.15 7.87 -12.07
CA ARG A 109 8.36 8.48 -12.63
C ARG A 109 8.56 8.06 -14.09
N ASP A 110 8.19 6.81 -14.39
CA ASP A 110 8.21 6.25 -15.73
C ASP A 110 6.78 6.10 -16.23
N PRO A 111 6.36 6.86 -17.26
CA PRO A 111 4.99 6.77 -17.79
C PRO A 111 4.59 5.36 -18.24
N SER A 112 5.55 4.52 -18.65
CA SER A 112 5.28 3.14 -19.03
C SER A 112 4.85 2.27 -17.84
N LYS A 113 5.09 2.71 -16.61
CA LYS A 113 4.72 2.03 -15.37
C LYS A 113 3.39 2.51 -14.79
N ALA A 114 2.70 3.41 -15.48
CA ALA A 114 1.40 3.93 -15.03
C ALA A 114 0.30 2.86 -15.03
N LYS A 115 0.45 1.81 -15.84
CA LYS A 115 -0.46 0.66 -15.82
C LYS A 115 -0.04 -0.33 -14.76
N LYS A 116 -1.02 -0.95 -14.12
CA LYS A 116 -0.77 -2.06 -13.20
C LYS A 116 -0.09 -3.21 -13.94
N HIS A 117 0.83 -3.88 -13.26
CA HIS A 117 1.45 -5.11 -13.72
C HIS A 117 0.86 -6.31 -12.98
N PRO A 118 0.89 -7.54 -13.57
CA PRO A 118 0.55 -8.73 -12.83
C PRO A 118 1.53 -8.93 -11.66
N VAL A 119 1.01 -9.32 -10.52
CA VAL A 119 1.83 -9.73 -9.38
C VAL A 119 1.87 -11.26 -9.38
N PRO A 120 3.04 -11.89 -9.65
CA PRO A 120 3.11 -13.33 -9.72
C PRO A 120 2.86 -13.97 -8.35
N ALA A 121 2.07 -15.03 -8.33
CA ALA A 121 1.94 -15.90 -7.19
C ALA A 121 3.08 -16.93 -7.23
N LYS A 122 3.77 -17.11 -6.12
CA LYS A 122 4.89 -18.05 -6.01
C LYS A 122 4.78 -18.87 -4.72
N PRO A 123 5.42 -20.04 -4.66
CA PRO A 123 5.57 -20.78 -3.40
C PRO A 123 6.32 -19.93 -2.37
N LEU A 124 6.02 -20.15 -1.10
CA LEU A 124 6.70 -19.45 -0.01
C LEU A 124 8.21 -19.73 -0.09
N PRO A 125 9.07 -18.70 -0.19
CA PRO A 125 10.51 -18.90 -0.24
C PRO A 125 11.05 -19.56 1.04
N ALA A 126 12.10 -20.37 0.88
CA ALA A 126 12.71 -21.07 2.02
C ALA A 126 13.31 -20.10 3.06
N ASP A 127 13.74 -18.92 2.63
CA ASP A 127 14.31 -17.87 3.47
C ASP A 127 13.27 -16.87 4.01
N PHE A 128 11.97 -17.14 3.82
CA PHE A 128 10.92 -16.31 4.37
C PHE A 128 10.97 -16.34 5.90
N PRO A 129 10.92 -15.18 6.59
CA PRO A 129 11.02 -15.12 8.05
C PRO A 129 9.85 -15.83 8.73
N GLN A 130 10.18 -16.54 9.81
CA GLN A 130 9.19 -17.27 10.62
C GLN A 130 8.32 -16.35 11.47
#